data_0604405659c14f01fe05e15734642028
#
_entry.id   0604405659c14f01fe05e15734642028
#
_cell.length_a   1.000
_cell.length_b   1.000
_cell.length_c   1.000
_cell.angle_alpha   90.00
_cell.angle_beta   90.00
_cell.angle_gamma   90.00
#
_symmetry.space_group_name_H-M   'P 1'
#
loop_
_entity.id
_entity.type
_entity.pdbx_description
1 polymer ?
#
loop_
_entity_poly.entity_id
_entity_poly.type
_entity_poly.pdbx_seq_one_letter_code
_entity_poly.pdbx_strand_id
1 'polypeptide(L)'
;MPSGEARIEALFTPEDDAIGNIVAAVGKARHDIRVQAYLFTSRKLANALIRARHAGVDVQVIVDQEQLEKGGVSVAAELAAGHVPIYLDGDHNNAHNKIILIDAASDTPVVITGSYNFTVAAQTRNAENVLIIRNWKSLAAAYRDNWDNHRKHSRPMQ
;
A
#
# COMPACT_ATOMS: atom_id res chain seq x y z
N MET A 1 -10.62 -15.42 20.33
CA MET A 1 -9.21 -15.77 20.18
C MET A 1 -8.68 -15.16 18.90
N PRO A 2 -7.55 -14.46 18.93
CA PRO A 2 -6.91 -14.11 17.68
C PRO A 2 -6.50 -15.40 16.98
N SER A 3 -6.86 -15.53 15.72
CA SER A 3 -6.53 -16.70 14.92
C SER A 3 -5.07 -16.65 14.48
N GLY A 4 -4.17 -16.81 15.39
CA GLY A 4 -2.74 -16.83 15.11
C GLY A 4 -1.93 -15.82 15.93
N GLU A 5 -0.68 -16.15 16.14
CA GLU A 5 0.27 -15.24 16.77
C GLU A 5 0.66 -14.12 15.82
N ALA A 6 0.91 -12.91 16.38
CA ALA A 6 1.48 -11.81 15.61
C ALA A 6 2.85 -12.23 15.06
N ARG A 7 3.09 -11.99 13.77
CA ARG A 7 4.36 -12.30 13.11
C ARG A 7 4.87 -11.09 12.38
N ILE A 8 6.16 -10.84 12.52
CA ILE A 8 6.85 -9.75 11.84
C ILE A 8 7.94 -10.36 10.98
N GLU A 9 7.91 -10.03 9.69
CA GLU A 9 8.94 -10.41 8.72
C GLU A 9 9.61 -9.16 8.21
N ALA A 10 10.93 -9.12 8.24
CA ALA A 10 11.72 -8.02 7.68
C ALA A 10 12.36 -8.47 6.36
N LEU A 11 12.24 -7.64 5.34
CA LEU A 11 12.84 -7.85 4.03
C LEU A 11 13.74 -6.65 3.70
N PHE A 12 14.90 -6.93 3.12
CA PHE A 12 15.89 -5.90 2.76
C PHE A 12 16.21 -5.99 1.29
N THR A 13 16.13 -4.86 0.59
CA THR A 13 16.44 -4.83 -0.82
C THR A 13 17.86 -4.28 -1.04
N PRO A 14 18.50 -4.64 -2.14
CA PRO A 14 17.99 -5.43 -3.26
C PRO A 14 18.02 -6.96 -3.06
N GLU A 15 18.54 -7.46 -1.93
CA GLU A 15 18.80 -8.90 -1.73
C GLU A 15 17.55 -9.75 -1.64
N ASP A 16 16.51 -9.26 -0.93
CA ASP A 16 15.26 -9.99 -0.74
C ASP A 16 14.24 -9.59 -1.81
N ASP A 17 13.36 -10.53 -2.17
CA ASP A 17 12.25 -10.28 -3.10
C ASP A 17 11.08 -9.60 -2.38
N ALA A 18 11.22 -8.32 -2.07
CA ALA A 18 10.18 -7.57 -1.40
C ALA A 18 8.91 -7.47 -2.25
N ILE A 19 9.04 -7.14 -3.55
CA ILE A 19 7.87 -6.98 -4.42
C ILE A 19 7.08 -8.27 -4.57
N GLY A 20 7.74 -9.42 -4.69
CA GLY A 20 7.06 -10.71 -4.77
C GLY A 20 6.26 -11.03 -3.52
N ASN A 21 6.83 -10.76 -2.35
CA ASN A 21 6.15 -10.95 -1.06
C ASN A 21 4.97 -9.99 -0.87
N ILE A 22 5.12 -8.72 -1.28
CA ILE A 22 4.04 -7.72 -1.24
C ILE A 22 2.89 -8.15 -2.15
N VAL A 23 3.18 -8.51 -3.38
CA VAL A 23 2.17 -8.95 -4.36
C VAL A 23 1.45 -10.21 -3.87
N ALA A 24 2.17 -11.15 -3.28
CA ALA A 24 1.56 -12.36 -2.69
C ALA A 24 0.60 -12.02 -1.55
N ALA A 25 0.97 -11.08 -0.67
CA ALA A 25 0.11 -10.62 0.42
C ALA A 25 -1.16 -9.94 -0.12
N VAL A 26 -1.01 -9.07 -1.11
CA VAL A 26 -2.15 -8.39 -1.78
C VAL A 26 -3.10 -9.43 -2.40
N GLY A 27 -2.55 -10.47 -3.04
CA GLY A 27 -3.34 -11.52 -3.67
C GLY A 27 -4.18 -12.36 -2.70
N LYS A 28 -3.88 -12.32 -1.41
CA LYS A 28 -4.62 -13.03 -0.35
C LYS A 28 -5.68 -12.18 0.33
N ALA A 29 -5.81 -10.90 -0.03
CA ALA A 29 -6.81 -10.00 0.54
C ALA A 29 -8.23 -10.52 0.31
N ARG A 30 -9.09 -10.36 1.31
CA ARG A 30 -10.49 -10.82 1.27
C ARG A 30 -11.50 -9.69 1.33
N HIS A 31 -11.20 -8.62 2.07
CA HIS A 31 -12.17 -7.56 2.36
C HIS A 31 -11.75 -6.22 1.79
N ASP A 32 -10.63 -5.70 2.23
CA ASP A 32 -10.17 -4.38 1.81
C ASP A 32 -8.65 -4.26 1.75
N ILE A 33 -8.20 -3.32 0.93
CA ILE A 33 -6.80 -2.90 0.86
C ILE A 33 -6.78 -1.38 0.88
N ARG A 34 -5.97 -0.80 1.77
CA ARG A 34 -5.73 0.63 1.87
C ARG A 34 -4.25 0.91 1.66
N VAL A 35 -3.95 1.77 0.71
CA VAL A 35 -2.57 2.10 0.34
C VAL A 35 -2.30 3.58 0.55
N GLN A 36 -1.14 3.90 1.13
CA GLN A 36 -0.53 5.23 1.05
C GLN A 36 0.78 5.09 0.29
N ALA A 37 0.95 5.87 -0.77
CA ALA A 37 2.14 5.83 -1.60
C ALA A 37 2.69 7.22 -1.84
N TYR A 38 4.01 7.37 -1.73
CA TYR A 38 4.73 8.56 -2.14
C TYR A 38 5.13 8.45 -3.61
N LEU A 39 6.02 7.52 -3.94
CA LEU A 39 6.33 7.15 -5.32
C LEU A 39 5.69 5.80 -5.64
N PHE A 40 5.02 5.70 -6.77
CA PHE A 40 4.33 4.49 -7.17
C PHE A 40 4.45 4.29 -8.69
N THR A 41 5.43 3.50 -9.09
CA THR A 41 5.71 3.19 -10.50
C THR A 41 5.70 1.69 -10.80
N SER A 42 5.55 0.84 -9.77
CA SER A 42 5.55 -0.62 -9.92
C SER A 42 4.26 -1.11 -10.58
N ARG A 43 4.37 -1.55 -11.82
CA ARG A 43 3.24 -2.18 -12.54
C ARG A 43 2.84 -3.52 -11.92
N LYS A 44 3.79 -4.27 -11.37
CA LYS A 44 3.48 -5.53 -10.68
C LYS A 44 2.51 -5.32 -9.52
N LEU A 45 2.77 -4.30 -8.70
CA LEU A 45 1.87 -3.98 -7.59
C LEU A 45 0.55 -3.40 -8.09
N ALA A 46 0.59 -2.48 -9.06
CA ALA A 46 -0.63 -1.90 -9.64
C ALA A 46 -1.55 -3.00 -10.20
N ASN A 47 -1.00 -3.95 -10.95
CA ASN A 47 -1.76 -5.07 -11.50
C ASN A 47 -2.35 -5.96 -10.40
N ALA A 48 -1.61 -6.19 -9.32
CA ALA A 48 -2.11 -6.96 -8.18
C ALA A 48 -3.29 -6.27 -7.50
N LEU A 49 -3.23 -4.95 -7.32
CA LEU A 49 -4.33 -4.16 -6.76
C LEU A 49 -5.56 -4.16 -7.67
N ILE A 50 -5.37 -4.05 -8.98
CA ILE A 50 -6.45 -4.12 -9.97
C ILE A 50 -7.13 -5.50 -9.94
N ARG A 51 -6.35 -6.58 -9.90
CA ARG A 51 -6.91 -7.94 -9.77
C ARG A 51 -7.72 -8.10 -8.49
N ALA A 52 -7.22 -7.58 -7.37
CA ALA A 52 -7.95 -7.60 -6.11
C ALA A 52 -9.28 -6.84 -6.22
N ARG A 53 -9.27 -5.66 -6.84
CA ARG A 53 -10.47 -4.87 -7.08
C ARG A 53 -11.51 -5.64 -7.91
N HIS A 54 -11.07 -6.28 -8.99
CA HIS A 54 -11.95 -7.09 -9.85
C HIS A 54 -12.50 -8.33 -9.12
N ALA A 55 -11.77 -8.84 -8.13
CA ALA A 55 -12.23 -9.95 -7.29
C ALA A 55 -13.19 -9.53 -6.16
N GLY A 56 -13.54 -8.24 -6.08
CA GLY A 56 -14.50 -7.73 -5.11
C GLY A 56 -13.88 -7.13 -3.84
N VAL A 57 -12.55 -7.03 -3.76
CA VAL A 57 -11.87 -6.38 -2.64
C VAL A 57 -12.03 -4.86 -2.76
N ASP A 58 -12.33 -4.19 -1.66
CA ASP A 58 -12.42 -2.72 -1.61
C ASP A 58 -11.01 -2.12 -1.53
N VAL A 59 -10.47 -1.73 -2.69
CA VAL A 59 -9.12 -1.17 -2.82
C VAL A 59 -9.20 0.35 -2.94
N GLN A 60 -8.48 1.07 -2.09
CA GLN A 60 -8.37 2.54 -2.17
C GLN A 60 -6.92 2.96 -1.96
N VAL A 61 -6.48 3.95 -2.73
CA VAL A 61 -5.09 4.43 -2.74
C VAL A 61 -5.06 5.93 -2.47
N ILE A 62 -4.20 6.35 -1.54
CA ILE A 62 -3.85 7.77 -1.33
C ILE A 62 -2.44 7.97 -1.83
N VAL A 63 -2.22 9.00 -2.64
CA VAL A 63 -0.89 9.38 -3.15
C VAL A 63 -0.60 10.84 -2.83
N ASP A 64 0.69 11.19 -2.80
CA ASP A 64 1.13 12.57 -2.69
C ASP A 64 0.75 13.34 -3.95
N GLN A 65 0.08 14.47 -3.79
CA GLN A 65 -0.40 15.28 -4.92
C GLN A 65 0.76 15.77 -5.79
N GLU A 66 1.81 16.31 -5.17
CA GLU A 66 2.95 16.84 -5.91
C GLU A 66 3.67 15.75 -6.70
N GLN A 67 3.82 14.56 -6.13
CA GLN A 67 4.45 13.45 -6.84
C GLN A 67 3.61 12.96 -8.01
N LEU A 68 2.28 12.98 -7.91
CA LEU A 68 1.44 12.69 -9.06
C LEU A 68 1.69 13.69 -10.19
N GLU A 69 1.73 15.00 -9.88
CA GLU A 69 1.96 16.06 -10.85
C GLU A 69 3.34 15.98 -11.49
N LYS A 70 4.36 15.55 -10.75
CA LYS A 70 5.74 15.39 -11.22
C LYS A 70 6.01 14.07 -11.94
N GLY A 71 5.03 13.17 -12.05
CA GLY A 71 5.18 11.86 -12.69
C GLY A 71 5.68 10.75 -11.79
N GLY A 72 5.79 10.98 -10.47
CA GLY A 72 6.21 9.97 -9.50
C GLY A 72 5.18 8.88 -9.22
N VAL A 73 3.96 9.02 -9.72
CA VAL A 73 2.88 8.03 -9.63
C VAL A 73 2.46 7.63 -11.05
N SER A 74 3.39 7.01 -11.78
CA SER A 74 3.20 6.69 -13.21
C SER A 74 2.10 5.66 -13.47
N VAL A 75 1.70 4.87 -12.47
CA VAL A 75 0.65 3.83 -12.61
C VAL A 75 -0.76 4.37 -12.36
N ALA A 76 -0.93 5.67 -12.14
CA ALA A 76 -2.23 6.26 -11.79
C ALA A 76 -3.29 5.99 -12.86
N ALA A 77 -2.93 6.13 -14.15
CA ALA A 77 -3.86 5.89 -15.24
C ALA A 77 -4.32 4.43 -15.30
N GLU A 78 -3.40 3.48 -15.10
CA GLU A 78 -3.73 2.06 -15.08
C GLU A 78 -4.63 1.71 -13.89
N LEU A 79 -4.34 2.24 -12.71
CA LEU A 79 -5.18 2.04 -11.53
C LEU A 79 -6.60 2.59 -11.75
N ALA A 80 -6.72 3.79 -12.30
CA ALA A 80 -8.01 4.40 -12.62
C ALA A 80 -8.78 3.58 -13.65
N ALA A 81 -8.12 3.12 -14.70
CA ALA A 81 -8.72 2.25 -15.71
C ALA A 81 -9.19 0.91 -15.12
N GLY A 82 -8.53 0.42 -14.07
CA GLY A 82 -8.92 -0.76 -13.30
C GLY A 82 -9.97 -0.49 -12.23
N HIS A 83 -10.55 0.71 -12.19
CA HIS A 83 -11.57 1.13 -11.22
C HIS A 83 -11.08 1.16 -9.76
N VAL A 84 -9.78 1.38 -9.55
CA VAL A 84 -9.20 1.59 -8.22
C VAL A 84 -9.29 3.08 -7.89
N PRO A 85 -10.07 3.49 -6.86
CA PRO A 85 -10.14 4.89 -6.45
C PRO A 85 -8.78 5.40 -5.96
N ILE A 86 -8.39 6.58 -6.44
CA ILE A 86 -7.17 7.27 -6.06
C ILE A 86 -7.54 8.62 -5.45
N TYR A 87 -6.93 8.94 -4.32
CA TYR A 87 -7.11 10.19 -3.60
C TYR A 87 -5.77 10.91 -3.49
N LEU A 88 -5.81 12.24 -3.57
CA LEU A 88 -4.63 13.08 -3.57
C LEU A 88 -4.48 13.80 -2.23
N ASP A 89 -3.39 13.54 -1.53
CA ASP A 89 -3.02 14.29 -0.33
C ASP A 89 -2.18 15.51 -0.73
N GLY A 90 -2.76 16.69 -0.63
CA GLY A 90 -2.10 17.97 -0.90
C GLY A 90 -1.85 18.81 0.34
N ASP A 91 -2.22 18.31 1.52
CA ASP A 91 -2.10 19.05 2.79
C ASP A 91 -0.69 19.01 3.37
N HIS A 92 0.10 18.01 3.01
CA HIS A 92 1.47 17.83 3.47
C HIS A 92 2.46 18.22 2.40
N ASN A 93 3.60 18.80 2.81
CA ASN A 93 4.72 19.04 1.89
C ASN A 93 5.16 17.78 1.18
N ASN A 94 5.16 16.67 1.93
CA ASN A 94 5.39 15.32 1.41
C ASN A 94 4.46 14.36 2.15
N ALA A 95 3.50 13.78 1.47
CA ALA A 95 2.74 12.65 1.98
C ALA A 95 3.61 11.39 1.81
N HIS A 96 4.59 11.22 2.70
CA HIS A 96 5.78 10.38 2.48
C HIS A 96 5.59 8.93 2.95
N ASN A 97 4.42 8.54 3.45
CA ASN A 97 4.15 7.19 3.91
C ASN A 97 4.19 6.18 2.75
N LYS A 98 4.68 4.97 3.03
CA LYS A 98 4.68 3.82 2.14
C LYS A 98 4.04 2.68 2.92
N ILE A 99 2.73 2.55 2.81
CA ILE A 99 1.93 1.66 3.65
C ILE A 99 0.92 0.90 2.79
N ILE A 100 0.77 -0.39 3.07
CA ILE A 100 -0.31 -1.20 2.56
C ILE A 100 -0.98 -1.89 3.76
N LEU A 101 -2.29 -1.67 3.91
CA LEU A 101 -3.12 -2.31 4.92
C LEU A 101 -4.04 -3.30 4.23
N ILE A 102 -4.03 -4.54 4.69
CA ILE A 102 -4.87 -5.60 4.12
C ILE A 102 -5.77 -6.14 5.22
N ASP A 103 -7.09 -6.11 4.98
CA ASP A 103 -8.09 -6.67 5.90
C ASP A 103 -7.91 -6.19 7.34
N ALA A 104 -7.70 -4.86 7.51
CA ALA A 104 -7.28 -4.26 8.78
C ALA A 104 -8.24 -4.54 9.95
N ALA A 105 -9.54 -4.69 9.68
CA ALA A 105 -10.57 -4.95 10.70
C ALA A 105 -10.84 -6.45 10.90
N SER A 106 -10.14 -7.33 10.20
CA SER A 106 -10.33 -8.78 10.29
C SER A 106 -9.51 -9.41 11.41
N ASP A 107 -9.65 -10.72 11.58
CA ASP A 107 -8.83 -11.50 12.52
C ASP A 107 -7.41 -11.76 12.00
N THR A 108 -7.17 -11.54 10.71
CA THR A 108 -5.89 -11.78 10.06
C THR A 108 -5.38 -10.56 9.30
N PRO A 109 -5.23 -9.39 9.98
CA PRO A 109 -4.80 -8.18 9.32
C PRO A 109 -3.33 -8.25 8.90
N VAL A 110 -2.98 -7.52 7.83
CA VAL A 110 -1.59 -7.35 7.40
C VAL A 110 -1.27 -5.87 7.30
N VAL A 111 -0.15 -5.47 7.90
CA VAL A 111 0.43 -4.13 7.75
C VAL A 111 1.77 -4.28 7.05
N ILE A 112 1.93 -3.58 5.93
CA ILE A 112 3.20 -3.51 5.20
C ILE A 112 3.69 -2.07 5.29
N THR A 113 4.90 -1.87 5.77
CA THR A 113 5.49 -0.54 5.95
C THR A 113 7.02 -0.61 5.87
N GLY A 114 7.67 0.53 5.75
CA GLY A 114 9.13 0.64 5.70
C GLY A 114 9.57 1.84 4.86
N SER A 115 10.84 1.85 4.45
CA SER A 115 11.38 2.90 3.60
C SER A 115 11.08 2.67 2.10
N TYR A 116 10.64 1.49 1.74
CA TYR A 116 10.46 1.00 0.37
C TYR A 116 9.32 1.74 -0.34
N ASN A 117 9.66 2.60 -1.32
CA ASN A 117 8.68 3.12 -2.27
C ASN A 117 8.26 2.01 -3.25
N PHE A 118 7.06 2.09 -3.79
CA PHE A 118 6.53 1.06 -4.69
C PHE A 118 7.06 1.27 -6.12
N THR A 119 8.37 1.08 -6.27
CA THR A 119 9.11 1.33 -7.51
C THR A 119 10.06 0.18 -7.84
N VAL A 120 10.44 0.07 -9.12
CA VAL A 120 11.47 -0.88 -9.55
C VAL A 120 12.81 -0.53 -8.89
N ALA A 121 13.14 0.75 -8.76
CA ALA A 121 14.39 1.18 -8.12
C ALA A 121 14.49 0.74 -6.65
N ALA A 122 13.39 0.79 -5.90
CA ALA A 122 13.35 0.33 -4.51
C ALA A 122 13.68 -1.17 -4.41
N GLN A 123 13.26 -1.97 -5.39
CA GLN A 123 13.56 -3.40 -5.42
C GLN A 123 14.98 -3.72 -5.87
N THR A 124 15.48 -3.01 -6.88
CA THR A 124 16.67 -3.46 -7.62
C THR A 124 17.92 -2.62 -7.41
N ARG A 125 17.78 -1.36 -6.98
CA ARG A 125 18.90 -0.41 -6.93
C ARG A 125 19.15 0.18 -5.56
N ASN A 126 18.11 0.29 -4.72
CA ASN A 126 18.22 0.97 -3.43
C ASN A 126 18.38 -0.03 -2.29
N ALA A 127 19.05 0.40 -1.24
CA ALA A 127 19.03 -0.27 0.05
C ALA A 127 17.78 0.20 0.81
N GLU A 128 16.75 -0.63 0.85
CA GLU A 128 15.47 -0.33 1.53
C GLU A 128 15.10 -1.43 2.50
N ASN A 129 14.18 -1.13 3.40
CA ASN A 129 13.60 -2.12 4.29
C ASN A 129 12.08 -2.17 4.16
N VAL A 130 11.51 -3.35 4.37
CA VAL A 130 10.08 -3.60 4.41
C VAL A 130 9.79 -4.47 5.62
N LEU A 131 8.78 -4.10 6.40
CA LEU A 131 8.18 -4.97 7.41
C LEU A 131 6.82 -5.46 6.91
N ILE A 132 6.60 -6.77 7.00
CA ILE A 132 5.27 -7.36 6.81
C ILE A 132 4.84 -7.88 8.18
N ILE A 133 3.81 -7.25 8.74
CA ILE A 133 3.33 -7.49 10.09
C ILE A 133 1.95 -8.13 9.99
N ARG A 134 1.84 -9.38 10.47
CA ARG A 134 0.62 -10.17 10.36
C ARG A 134 -0.01 -10.40 11.73
N ASN A 135 -1.33 -10.38 11.77
CA ASN A 135 -2.15 -10.78 12.93
C ASN A 135 -1.99 -9.88 14.16
N TRP A 136 -1.60 -8.62 13.98
CA TRP A 136 -1.51 -7.65 15.07
C TRP A 136 -2.65 -6.64 14.95
N LYS A 137 -3.79 -6.96 15.53
CA LYS A 137 -5.04 -6.19 15.40
C LYS A 137 -4.93 -4.75 15.86
N SER A 138 -4.34 -4.51 17.03
CA SER A 138 -4.22 -3.13 17.56
C SER A 138 -3.31 -2.26 16.71
N LEU A 139 -2.23 -2.83 16.16
CA LEU A 139 -1.35 -2.11 15.25
C LEU A 139 -2.08 -1.79 13.93
N ALA A 140 -2.78 -2.76 13.37
CA ALA A 140 -3.56 -2.57 12.15
C ALA A 140 -4.64 -1.49 12.33
N ALA A 141 -5.31 -1.46 13.49
CA ALA A 141 -6.28 -0.44 13.81
C ALA A 141 -5.65 0.97 13.86
N ALA A 142 -4.46 1.10 14.47
CA ALA A 142 -3.75 2.38 14.53
C ALA A 142 -3.37 2.89 13.13
N TYR A 143 -2.86 2.00 12.26
CA TYR A 143 -2.54 2.36 10.87
C TYR A 143 -3.80 2.71 10.07
N ARG A 144 -4.91 1.99 10.30
CA ARG A 144 -6.17 2.29 9.62
C ARG A 144 -6.71 3.66 10.04
N ASP A 145 -6.65 4.00 11.32
CA ASP A 145 -7.08 5.31 11.81
C ASP A 145 -6.24 6.43 11.17
N ASN A 146 -4.94 6.23 11.05
CA ASN A 146 -4.04 7.17 10.36
C ASN A 146 -4.42 7.30 8.88
N TRP A 147 -4.66 6.18 8.19
CA TRP A 147 -5.09 6.21 6.79
C TRP A 147 -6.41 6.97 6.63
N ASP A 148 -7.38 6.70 7.48
CA ASP A 148 -8.70 7.37 7.45
C ASP A 148 -8.55 8.88 7.69
N ASN A 149 -7.64 9.31 8.57
CA ASN A 149 -7.37 10.73 8.80
C ASN A 149 -6.78 11.41 7.55
N HIS A 150 -5.85 10.76 6.87
CA HIS A 150 -5.33 11.28 5.58
C HIS A 150 -6.43 11.31 4.51
N ARG A 151 -7.29 10.30 4.48
CA ARG A 151 -8.39 10.24 3.52
C ARG A 151 -9.36 11.43 3.67
N LYS A 152 -9.61 11.88 4.90
CA LYS A 152 -10.55 12.98 5.18
C LYS A 152 -10.17 14.28 4.51
N HIS A 153 -8.88 14.60 4.41
CA HIS A 153 -8.41 15.83 3.77
C HIS A 153 -7.92 15.61 2.32
N SER A 154 -7.90 14.38 1.86
CA SER A 154 -7.52 14.06 0.48
C SER A 154 -8.71 14.20 -0.46
N ARG A 155 -8.44 14.62 -1.70
CA ARG A 155 -9.47 14.78 -2.72
C ARG A 155 -9.36 13.67 -3.77
N PRO A 156 -10.50 13.26 -4.38
CA PRO A 156 -10.44 12.27 -5.46
C PRO A 156 -9.62 12.77 -6.65
N MET A 157 -8.85 11.89 -7.26
CA MET A 157 -8.20 12.13 -8.55
C MET A 157 -9.29 12.12 -9.64
N GLN A 158 -9.28 13.15 -10.48
CA GLN A 158 -10.20 13.28 -11.61
C GLN A 158 -9.61 12.73 -12.90
#